data_a0ab63824d29af77d24631a06d421676
#
_entry.id   a0ab63824d29af77d24631a06d421676
#
_cell.length_a   1.000
_cell.length_b   1.000
_cell.length_c   1.000
_cell.angle_alpha   90.00
_cell.angle_beta   90.00
_cell.angle_gamma   90.00
#
_symmetry.space_group_name_H-M   'P 1'
#
loop_
_entity.id
_entity.type
_entity.pdbx_description
1 polymer ?
#
loop_
_entity_poly.entity_id
_entity_poly.type
_entity_poly.pdbx_seq_one_letter_code
_entity_poly.pdbx_strand_id
1 'polypeptide(L)'
;MNETGMDQQKRRSSIKPMIMMLIIVGIIFGFIFGYHAYKSYRNKKMMAARRPPPVTVTAMKVQYSMWQPQIKAVGGLRAVRGVDVTSEIAGLVRRIYFRSGKTALKGQALVQLNADPDIALLHSLEAAAQLARTVFERDKKQFAIQAVSRAALDADAADLKSKLAQAAQQKAIVAQKTIRAPFAGQLGISTVNPGQYINPGNAIVTLQMLNPLYADFNLPQQQFSAIGIGQSVMAENDAYPGHKFTGTITSINPKVDPASRNVLVEATLRNPGHKLLPGMYVTVDINTGQPIRYVTIPQTAVTYNPYGDTVFVITNNGKGPGGKPVLTVKQVIVTTGPARGDQVAILSGLTEGETVVTSGQMKLKNGMQVVINNSIQPGNNPAPTPPEE
;
A
#
# COMPACT_ATOMS: atom_id res chain seq x y z
N MET A 1 -101.08 65.72 -58.57
CA MET A 1 -102.26 64.93 -58.19
C MET A 1 -101.83 63.55 -57.79
N ASN A 2 -102.02 63.28 -56.52
CA ASN A 2 -102.31 61.99 -55.85
C ASN A 2 -101.24 60.95 -55.89
N GLU A 3 -101.05 60.30 -54.94
CA GLU A 3 -101.35 60.01 -53.52
C GLU A 3 -100.55 58.76 -53.14
N THR A 4 -99.85 58.94 -52.14
CA THR A 4 -99.66 58.15 -50.91
C THR A 4 -100.08 56.66 -50.86
N GLY A 5 -99.14 55.85 -50.46
CA GLY A 5 -99.43 54.50 -49.99
C GLY A 5 -98.26 54.02 -49.09
N MET A 6 -98.36 54.26 -47.79
CA MET A 6 -97.48 53.74 -46.77
C MET A 6 -97.82 52.31 -46.52
N ASP A 7 -96.85 51.40 -46.68
CA ASP A 7 -96.99 50.02 -46.23
C ASP A 7 -96.16 49.80 -44.97
N GLN A 8 -96.76 49.53 -43.82
CA GLN A 8 -96.18 49.23 -42.53
C GLN A 8 -95.71 47.77 -42.44
N GLN A 9 -94.44 47.53 -42.56
CA GLN A 9 -93.86 46.21 -42.28
C GLN A 9 -93.82 45.93 -40.78
N LYS A 10 -94.60 44.98 -40.26
CA LYS A 10 -94.72 44.49 -38.89
C LYS A 10 -93.43 43.70 -38.52
N ARG A 11 -92.46 44.31 -37.73
CA ARG A 11 -91.28 43.63 -37.16
C ARG A 11 -91.74 42.46 -36.29
N ARG A 12 -91.54 41.23 -36.78
CA ARG A 12 -91.63 40.03 -35.95
C ARG A 12 -90.47 39.98 -34.96
N SER A 13 -90.80 39.97 -33.67
CA SER A 13 -89.84 39.85 -32.56
C SER A 13 -89.16 38.45 -32.59
N SER A 14 -87.88 38.43 -32.98
CA SER A 14 -87.00 37.24 -33.06
C SER A 14 -86.37 36.83 -31.73
N ILE A 15 -86.80 37.38 -30.60
CA ILE A 15 -86.26 37.17 -29.27
C ILE A 15 -86.52 35.70 -28.76
N LYS A 16 -87.75 35.16 -29.06
CA LYS A 16 -88.03 33.81 -28.59
C LYS A 16 -87.16 32.68 -29.17
N PRO A 17 -86.86 32.64 -30.51
CA PRO A 17 -85.98 31.62 -31.05
C PRO A 17 -84.52 31.79 -30.61
N MET A 18 -84.09 33.02 -30.36
CA MET A 18 -82.72 33.28 -29.85
C MET A 18 -82.53 32.78 -28.42
N ILE A 19 -83.51 32.97 -27.56
CA ILE A 19 -83.48 32.39 -26.18
C ILE A 19 -83.48 30.87 -26.20
N MET A 20 -84.31 30.25 -27.11
CA MET A 20 -84.35 28.80 -27.24
C MET A 20 -83.04 28.21 -27.77
N MET A 21 -82.34 28.91 -28.69
CA MET A 21 -81.00 28.54 -29.17
C MET A 21 -79.93 28.61 -28.06
N LEU A 22 -79.95 29.70 -27.24
CA LEU A 22 -79.03 29.85 -26.09
C LEU A 22 -79.25 28.75 -25.03
N ILE A 23 -80.49 28.36 -24.76
CA ILE A 23 -80.79 27.27 -23.82
C ILE A 23 -80.25 25.92 -24.36
N ILE A 24 -80.44 25.64 -25.64
CA ILE A 24 -79.93 24.39 -26.27
C ILE A 24 -78.40 24.36 -26.26
N VAL A 25 -77.76 25.46 -26.59
CA VAL A 25 -76.29 25.59 -26.53
C VAL A 25 -75.78 25.45 -25.07
N GLY A 26 -76.46 26.08 -24.11
CA GLY A 26 -76.18 25.91 -22.69
C GLY A 26 -76.27 24.47 -22.18
N ILE A 27 -77.33 23.73 -22.62
CA ILE A 27 -77.50 22.31 -22.29
C ILE A 27 -76.36 21.48 -22.92
N ILE A 28 -76.00 21.70 -24.16
CA ILE A 28 -74.92 21.00 -24.85
C ILE A 28 -73.60 21.25 -24.16
N PHE A 29 -73.28 22.51 -23.85
CA PHE A 29 -72.05 22.85 -23.08
C PHE A 29 -72.05 22.27 -21.69
N GLY A 30 -73.21 22.30 -20.98
CA GLY A 30 -73.36 21.69 -19.65
C GLY A 30 -73.12 20.17 -19.69
N PHE A 31 -73.64 19.50 -20.73
CA PHE A 31 -73.40 18.06 -20.89
C PHE A 31 -71.94 17.73 -21.24
N ILE A 32 -71.32 18.49 -22.09
CA ILE A 32 -69.93 18.33 -22.47
C ILE A 32 -69.02 18.56 -21.25
N PHE A 33 -69.22 19.68 -20.53
CA PHE A 33 -68.44 19.99 -19.34
C PHE A 33 -68.70 19.01 -18.19
N GLY A 34 -69.96 18.60 -17.97
CA GLY A 34 -70.33 17.62 -16.98
C GLY A 34 -69.71 16.23 -17.27
N TYR A 35 -69.77 15.82 -18.58
CA TYR A 35 -69.12 14.56 -18.99
C TYR A 35 -67.58 14.60 -18.81
N HIS A 36 -66.93 15.75 -19.17
CA HIS A 36 -65.51 15.92 -18.97
C HIS A 36 -65.12 15.95 -17.48
N ALA A 37 -65.87 16.63 -16.64
CA ALA A 37 -65.68 16.65 -15.19
C ALA A 37 -65.85 15.25 -14.55
N TYR A 38 -66.90 14.52 -14.94
CA TYR A 38 -67.15 13.15 -14.48
C TYR A 38 -66.03 12.19 -14.92
N LYS A 39 -65.60 12.29 -16.18
CA LYS A 39 -64.50 11.48 -16.73
C LYS A 39 -63.17 11.80 -16.05
N SER A 40 -62.89 13.06 -15.78
CA SER A 40 -61.71 13.55 -15.05
C SER A 40 -61.70 13.04 -13.58
N TYR A 41 -62.84 13.15 -12.91
CA TYR A 41 -62.99 12.64 -11.54
C TYR A 41 -62.80 11.10 -11.46
N ARG A 42 -63.38 10.36 -12.39
CA ARG A 42 -63.25 8.90 -12.49
C ARG A 42 -61.82 8.48 -12.83
N ASN A 43 -61.16 9.20 -13.74
CA ASN A 43 -59.77 8.95 -14.09
C ASN A 43 -58.83 9.27 -12.92
N LYS A 44 -59.05 10.37 -12.19
CA LYS A 44 -58.26 10.70 -10.98
C LYS A 44 -58.45 9.61 -9.90
N LYS A 45 -59.66 9.10 -9.71
CA LYS A 45 -59.94 8.03 -8.73
C LYS A 45 -59.32 6.70 -9.15
N MET A 46 -59.34 6.35 -10.46
CA MET A 46 -58.63 5.18 -10.99
C MET A 46 -57.13 5.28 -10.97
N MET A 47 -56.55 6.45 -11.22
CA MET A 47 -55.10 6.69 -11.11
C MET A 47 -54.61 6.66 -9.65
N ALA A 48 -55.41 7.18 -8.71
CA ALA A 48 -55.10 7.10 -7.26
C ALA A 48 -55.19 5.64 -6.73
N ALA A 49 -55.98 4.78 -7.36
CA ALA A 49 -56.11 3.36 -7.01
C ALA A 49 -54.99 2.48 -7.63
N ARG A 50 -54.36 2.93 -8.69
CA ARG A 50 -53.19 2.23 -9.29
C ARG A 50 -51.95 2.54 -8.51
N ARG A 51 -51.65 1.77 -7.47
CA ARG A 51 -50.29 1.77 -6.87
C ARG A 51 -49.29 1.33 -7.95
N PRO A 52 -48.19 2.05 -8.15
CA PRO A 52 -47.17 1.59 -9.09
C PRO A 52 -46.68 0.18 -8.66
N PRO A 53 -46.39 -0.69 -9.61
CA PRO A 53 -45.92 -2.03 -9.29
C PRO A 53 -44.66 -1.94 -8.41
N PRO A 54 -44.50 -2.84 -7.44
CA PRO A 54 -43.32 -2.80 -6.57
C PRO A 54 -42.03 -2.99 -7.39
N VAL A 55 -41.02 -2.22 -7.11
CA VAL A 55 -39.71 -2.29 -7.77
C VAL A 55 -38.92 -3.43 -7.13
N THR A 56 -38.33 -4.30 -7.95
CA THR A 56 -37.43 -5.34 -7.46
C THR A 56 -36.05 -4.74 -7.17
N VAL A 57 -35.51 -5.00 -5.98
CA VAL A 57 -34.23 -4.51 -5.50
C VAL A 57 -33.46 -5.64 -4.81
N THR A 58 -32.14 -5.52 -4.76
CA THR A 58 -31.33 -6.31 -3.82
C THR A 58 -31.13 -5.52 -2.53
N ALA A 59 -31.01 -6.22 -1.42
CA ALA A 59 -30.87 -5.59 -0.11
C ALA A 59 -30.00 -6.43 0.81
N MET A 60 -29.32 -5.75 1.74
CA MET A 60 -28.55 -6.38 2.81
C MET A 60 -28.82 -5.74 4.16
N LYS A 61 -28.57 -6.48 5.22
CA LYS A 61 -28.55 -5.92 6.57
C LYS A 61 -27.23 -5.23 6.83
N VAL A 62 -27.33 -4.05 7.38
CA VAL A 62 -26.18 -3.25 7.83
C VAL A 62 -25.52 -3.94 9.01
N GLN A 63 -24.21 -4.13 8.93
CA GLN A 63 -23.39 -4.76 9.96
C GLN A 63 -22.17 -3.90 10.27
N TYR A 64 -21.69 -4.03 11.49
CA TYR A 64 -20.38 -3.46 11.83
C TYR A 64 -19.24 -4.32 11.31
N SER A 65 -18.20 -3.66 10.86
CA SER A 65 -16.92 -4.28 10.52
C SER A 65 -15.78 -3.55 11.25
N MET A 66 -14.81 -4.32 11.73
CA MET A 66 -13.60 -3.76 12.33
C MET A 66 -12.60 -3.44 11.23
N TRP A 67 -12.28 -2.17 11.05
CA TRP A 67 -11.30 -1.72 10.08
C TRP A 67 -10.06 -1.21 10.78
N GLN A 68 -8.92 -1.79 10.41
CA GLN A 68 -7.62 -1.27 10.78
C GLN A 68 -7.25 -0.14 9.82
N PRO A 69 -7.11 1.11 10.28
CA PRO A 69 -6.60 2.18 9.44
C PRO A 69 -5.19 1.83 8.95
N GLN A 70 -4.92 2.06 7.67
CA GLN A 70 -3.64 1.74 7.04
C GLN A 70 -3.17 2.90 6.18
N ILE A 71 -1.87 3.14 6.20
CA ILE A 71 -1.19 4.01 5.26
C ILE A 71 -0.44 3.13 4.27
N LYS A 72 -0.61 3.38 2.98
CA LYS A 72 0.13 2.69 1.91
C LYS A 72 1.28 3.55 1.43
N ALA A 73 2.45 2.93 1.30
CA ALA A 73 3.63 3.54 0.73
C ALA A 73 4.33 2.58 -0.23
N VAL A 74 5.08 3.11 -1.17
CA VAL A 74 5.95 2.32 -2.03
C VAL A 74 7.39 2.57 -1.61
N GLY A 75 8.18 1.51 -1.50
CA GLY A 75 9.56 1.58 -1.07
C GLY A 75 10.47 0.62 -1.80
N GLY A 76 11.78 0.84 -1.67
CA GLY A 76 12.81 -0.05 -2.18
C GLY A 76 13.40 -0.93 -1.09
N LEU A 77 13.75 -2.15 -1.44
CA LEU A 77 14.42 -3.07 -0.52
C LEU A 77 15.93 -2.86 -0.54
N ARG A 78 16.52 -2.87 0.64
CA ARG A 78 17.97 -2.77 0.84
C ARG A 78 18.43 -3.87 1.81
N ALA A 79 19.63 -4.42 1.54
CA ALA A 79 20.22 -5.35 2.50
C ALA A 79 20.64 -4.61 3.78
N VAL A 80 20.46 -5.25 4.93
CA VAL A 80 21.01 -4.73 6.21
C VAL A 80 22.52 -4.60 6.16
N ARG A 81 23.17 -5.53 5.47
CA ARG A 81 24.60 -5.50 5.13
C ARG A 81 24.76 -5.98 3.70
N GLY A 82 25.30 -5.12 2.85
CA GLY A 82 25.58 -5.42 1.45
C GLY A 82 26.83 -4.71 1.02
N VAL A 83 27.79 -5.45 0.44
CA VAL A 83 29.04 -4.89 -0.07
C VAL A 83 29.47 -5.66 -1.32
N ASP A 84 30.21 -4.96 -2.16
CA ASP A 84 31.06 -5.62 -3.14
C ASP A 84 32.40 -5.91 -2.47
N VAL A 85 32.70 -7.20 -2.28
CA VAL A 85 33.99 -7.62 -1.73
C VAL A 85 35.07 -7.29 -2.74
N THR A 86 36.03 -6.46 -2.35
CA THR A 86 37.14 -5.99 -3.18
C THR A 86 38.45 -6.46 -2.63
N SER A 87 39.55 -6.35 -3.42
CA SER A 87 40.91 -6.51 -2.93
C SER A 87 41.42 -5.20 -2.34
N GLU A 88 42.15 -5.28 -1.22
CA GLU A 88 42.89 -4.14 -0.62
C GLU A 88 44.26 -3.94 -1.27
N ILE A 89 44.82 -5.00 -1.85
CA ILE A 89 46.14 -4.99 -2.47
C ILE A 89 46.11 -5.65 -3.85
N ALA A 90 47.11 -5.30 -4.67
CA ALA A 90 47.28 -5.91 -5.98
C ALA A 90 47.82 -7.34 -5.91
N GLY A 91 47.46 -8.17 -6.88
CA GLY A 91 48.02 -9.51 -7.00
C GLY A 91 47.33 -10.40 -8.04
N LEU A 92 48.03 -11.50 -8.34
CA LEU A 92 47.47 -12.55 -9.21
C LEU A 92 46.51 -13.44 -8.41
N VAL A 93 45.30 -13.65 -8.91
CA VAL A 93 44.34 -14.63 -8.31
C VAL A 93 44.88 -16.04 -8.48
N ARG A 94 45.24 -16.68 -7.38
CA ARG A 94 45.76 -18.06 -7.36
C ARG A 94 44.61 -19.08 -7.27
N ARG A 95 43.65 -18.82 -6.37
CA ARG A 95 42.54 -19.74 -6.11
C ARG A 95 41.30 -19.01 -5.61
N ILE A 96 40.14 -19.52 -6.04
CA ILE A 96 38.82 -19.08 -5.59
C ILE A 96 38.23 -20.24 -4.75
N TYR A 97 37.76 -19.95 -3.53
CA TYR A 97 37.27 -20.94 -2.55
C TYR A 97 35.75 -20.96 -2.44
N PHE A 98 35.04 -20.14 -3.18
CA PHE A 98 33.59 -20.07 -3.15
C PHE A 98 32.97 -20.48 -4.49
N ARG A 99 31.67 -20.72 -4.46
CA ARG A 99 30.82 -20.86 -5.66
C ARG A 99 29.80 -19.76 -5.69
N SER A 100 29.58 -19.15 -6.84
CA SER A 100 28.54 -18.15 -7.06
C SER A 100 27.18 -18.63 -6.57
N GLY A 101 26.40 -17.73 -5.95
CA GLY A 101 25.09 -18.01 -5.40
C GLY A 101 25.06 -18.78 -4.06
N LYS A 102 26.22 -19.21 -3.51
CA LYS A 102 26.29 -19.90 -2.23
C LYS A 102 26.44 -18.92 -1.07
N THR A 103 26.10 -19.41 0.13
CA THR A 103 26.28 -18.65 1.37
C THR A 103 27.73 -18.72 1.85
N ALA A 104 28.28 -17.60 2.33
CA ALA A 104 29.56 -17.52 3.00
C ALA A 104 29.37 -17.19 4.48
N LEU A 105 30.25 -17.75 5.33
CA LEU A 105 30.32 -17.41 6.75
C LEU A 105 31.28 -16.22 6.94
N LYS A 106 31.09 -15.45 8.03
CA LYS A 106 32.03 -14.39 8.43
C LYS A 106 33.44 -14.94 8.58
N GLY A 107 34.44 -14.29 7.95
CA GLY A 107 35.86 -14.68 8.00
C GLY A 107 36.24 -15.81 7.03
N GLN A 108 35.27 -16.42 6.33
CA GLN A 108 35.54 -17.45 5.33
C GLN A 108 36.45 -16.89 4.23
N ALA A 109 37.51 -17.61 3.88
CA ALA A 109 38.36 -17.25 2.75
C ALA A 109 37.55 -17.37 1.43
N LEU A 110 37.57 -16.34 0.62
CA LEU A 110 36.90 -16.28 -0.66
C LEU A 110 37.89 -16.40 -1.81
N VAL A 111 38.97 -15.63 -1.78
CA VAL A 111 40.00 -15.61 -2.83
C VAL A 111 41.38 -15.57 -2.19
N GLN A 112 42.28 -16.34 -2.75
CA GLN A 112 43.71 -16.29 -2.44
C GLN A 112 44.46 -15.66 -3.61
N LEU A 113 45.16 -14.58 -3.34
CA LEU A 113 46.14 -14.03 -4.25
C LEU A 113 47.47 -14.75 -4.09
N ASN A 114 48.35 -14.66 -5.09
CA ASN A 114 49.70 -15.18 -4.98
C ASN A 114 50.44 -14.43 -3.86
N ALA A 115 50.80 -15.16 -2.83
CA ALA A 115 51.50 -14.63 -1.63
C ALA A 115 52.91 -15.20 -1.50
N ASP A 116 53.37 -16.05 -2.42
CA ASP A 116 54.64 -16.78 -2.29
C ASP A 116 55.82 -15.81 -2.10
N PRO A 117 55.99 -14.70 -2.88
CA PRO A 117 57.07 -13.74 -2.67
C PRO A 117 56.97 -13.02 -1.30
N ASP A 118 55.75 -12.66 -0.88
CA ASP A 118 55.48 -11.96 0.36
C ASP A 118 55.76 -12.85 1.58
N ILE A 119 55.46 -14.15 1.48
CA ILE A 119 55.76 -15.14 2.51
C ILE A 119 57.25 -15.37 2.64
N ALA A 120 57.99 -15.46 1.49
CA ALA A 120 59.45 -15.58 1.52
C ALA A 120 60.11 -14.38 2.18
N LEU A 121 59.66 -13.15 1.89
CA LEU A 121 60.10 -11.92 2.52
C LEU A 121 59.78 -11.90 4.03
N LEU A 122 58.54 -12.36 4.41
CA LEU A 122 58.16 -12.47 5.82
C LEU A 122 59.14 -13.37 6.60
N HIS A 123 59.46 -14.55 6.07
CA HIS A 123 60.41 -15.47 6.70
C HIS A 123 61.80 -14.84 6.86
N SER A 124 62.26 -14.06 5.88
CA SER A 124 63.55 -13.35 5.99
C SER A 124 63.53 -12.32 7.11
N LEU A 125 62.45 -11.51 7.22
CA LEU A 125 62.28 -10.49 8.25
C LEU A 125 62.11 -11.12 9.64
N GLU A 126 61.41 -12.26 9.74
CA GLU A 126 61.30 -13.01 11.00
C GLU A 126 62.65 -13.55 11.47
N ALA A 127 63.51 -14.05 10.56
CA ALA A 127 64.86 -14.50 10.87
C ALA A 127 65.73 -13.34 11.35
N ALA A 128 65.64 -12.16 10.72
CA ALA A 128 66.34 -10.94 11.15
C ALA A 128 65.87 -10.48 12.53
N ALA A 129 64.58 -10.48 12.82
CA ALA A 129 64.01 -10.18 14.13
C ALA A 129 64.48 -11.17 15.22
N GLN A 130 64.58 -12.45 14.85
CA GLN A 130 65.06 -13.51 15.78
C GLN A 130 66.56 -13.30 16.06
N LEU A 131 67.40 -12.93 15.08
CA LEU A 131 68.78 -12.58 15.30
C LEU A 131 68.92 -11.39 16.25
N ALA A 132 68.20 -10.28 15.97
CA ALA A 132 68.20 -9.10 16.82
C ALA A 132 67.77 -9.42 18.28
N ARG A 133 66.76 -10.33 18.44
CA ARG A 133 66.36 -10.80 19.76
C ARG A 133 67.50 -11.56 20.49
N THR A 134 68.19 -12.41 19.77
CA THR A 134 69.32 -13.19 20.36
C THR A 134 70.45 -12.26 20.79
N VAL A 135 70.75 -11.23 19.97
CA VAL A 135 71.77 -10.20 20.32
C VAL A 135 71.35 -9.41 21.57
N PHE A 136 70.11 -8.89 21.57
CA PHE A 136 69.59 -8.16 22.72
C PHE A 136 69.57 -8.97 24.01
N GLU A 137 69.11 -10.22 24.00
CA GLU A 137 69.13 -11.05 25.18
C GLU A 137 70.49 -11.43 25.65
N ARG A 138 71.51 -11.55 24.76
CA ARG A 138 72.88 -11.75 25.09
C ARG A 138 73.46 -10.49 25.80
N ASP A 139 73.24 -9.32 25.15
CA ASP A 139 73.81 -8.07 25.65
C ASP A 139 73.10 -7.59 26.94
N LYS A 140 71.88 -7.94 27.15
CA LYS A 140 71.12 -7.77 28.40
C LYS A 140 71.81 -8.52 29.56
N LYS A 141 72.26 -9.79 29.31
CA LYS A 141 73.00 -10.58 30.29
C LYS A 141 74.36 -10.01 30.56
N GLN A 142 75.10 -9.47 29.52
CA GLN A 142 76.38 -8.83 29.65
C GLN A 142 76.28 -7.48 30.39
N PHE A 143 75.18 -6.72 30.19
CA PHE A 143 74.93 -5.49 30.94
C PHE A 143 74.74 -5.74 32.43
N ALA A 144 74.12 -6.83 32.83
CA ALA A 144 73.95 -7.20 34.23
C ALA A 144 75.30 -7.42 34.98
N ILE A 145 76.34 -7.76 34.20
CA ILE A 145 77.71 -7.91 34.74
C ILE A 145 78.64 -6.72 34.33
N GLN A 146 78.05 -5.60 33.88
CA GLN A 146 78.73 -4.35 33.45
C GLN A 146 79.70 -4.52 32.27
N ALA A 147 79.52 -5.59 31.45
CA ALA A 147 80.45 -5.85 30.33
C ALA A 147 80.06 -5.05 29.04
N VAL A 148 78.87 -4.48 28.98
CA VAL A 148 78.45 -3.57 27.90
C VAL A 148 77.85 -2.28 28.47
N SER A 149 77.90 -1.15 27.65
CA SER A 149 77.28 0.11 28.05
C SER A 149 75.74 0.12 27.95
N ARG A 150 75.09 0.99 28.72
CA ARG A 150 73.68 1.19 28.62
C ARG A 150 73.26 1.66 27.20
N ALA A 151 74.03 2.50 26.57
CA ALA A 151 73.74 2.97 25.20
C ALA A 151 73.79 1.85 24.19
N ALA A 152 74.66 0.84 24.34
CA ALA A 152 74.70 -0.35 23.49
C ALA A 152 73.39 -1.22 23.68
N LEU A 153 73.05 -1.48 24.93
CA LEU A 153 71.78 -2.21 25.22
C LEU A 153 70.50 -1.53 24.70
N ASP A 154 70.46 -0.17 24.86
CA ASP A 154 69.38 0.65 24.37
C ASP A 154 69.29 0.62 22.80
N ALA A 155 70.45 0.58 22.12
CA ALA A 155 70.59 0.46 20.69
C ALA A 155 70.03 -0.95 20.19
N ASP A 156 70.47 -2.01 20.87
CA ASP A 156 69.99 -3.37 20.55
C ASP A 156 68.47 -3.53 20.79
N ALA A 157 68.01 -2.90 21.87
CA ALA A 157 66.53 -2.88 22.13
C ALA A 157 65.75 -2.15 21.02
N ALA A 158 66.26 -1.04 20.51
CA ALA A 158 65.70 -0.26 19.42
C ALA A 158 65.76 -1.06 18.09
N ASP A 159 66.88 -1.73 17.79
CA ASP A 159 66.98 -2.59 16.59
C ASP A 159 66.01 -3.74 16.63
N LEU A 160 65.92 -4.48 17.74
CA LEU A 160 64.95 -5.55 17.93
C LEU A 160 63.49 -5.06 17.69
N LYS A 161 63.17 -3.91 18.28
CA LYS A 161 61.85 -3.29 18.09
C LYS A 161 61.57 -2.97 16.63
N SER A 162 62.56 -2.43 15.91
CA SER A 162 62.49 -2.10 14.50
C SER A 162 62.28 -3.36 13.64
N LYS A 163 63.04 -4.45 13.86
CA LYS A 163 62.92 -5.71 13.11
C LYS A 163 61.58 -6.41 13.36
N LEU A 164 61.10 -6.38 14.60
CA LEU A 164 59.77 -6.91 14.93
C LEU A 164 58.66 -6.13 14.22
N ALA A 165 58.78 -4.80 14.13
CA ALA A 165 57.79 -3.98 13.43
C ALA A 165 57.78 -4.26 11.90
N GLN A 166 58.96 -4.46 11.29
CA GLN A 166 59.11 -4.82 9.87
C GLN A 166 58.45 -6.19 9.58
N ALA A 167 58.69 -7.21 10.41
CA ALA A 167 58.11 -8.50 10.28
C ALA A 167 56.57 -8.45 10.47
N ALA A 168 56.09 -7.65 11.42
CA ALA A 168 54.65 -7.46 11.64
C ALA A 168 53.96 -6.78 10.44
N GLN A 169 54.60 -5.77 9.83
CA GLN A 169 54.14 -5.09 8.62
C GLN A 169 53.98 -6.10 7.47
N GLN A 170 55.02 -6.90 7.20
CA GLN A 170 54.98 -7.90 6.12
C GLN A 170 53.94 -8.99 6.37
N LYS A 171 53.76 -9.40 7.64
CA LYS A 171 52.72 -10.35 8.05
C LYS A 171 51.31 -9.83 7.73
N ALA A 172 51.05 -8.52 7.93
CA ALA A 172 49.78 -7.91 7.56
C ALA A 172 49.58 -7.93 6.04
N ILE A 173 50.60 -7.66 5.22
CA ILE A 173 50.56 -7.76 3.77
C ILE A 173 50.25 -9.19 3.32
N VAL A 174 50.89 -10.19 3.91
CA VAL A 174 50.57 -11.61 3.63
C VAL A 174 49.11 -11.94 3.98
N ALA A 175 48.63 -11.43 5.11
CA ALA A 175 47.24 -11.64 5.52
C ALA A 175 46.23 -11.02 4.52
N GLN A 176 46.52 -9.85 3.96
CA GLN A 176 45.71 -9.18 2.95
C GLN A 176 45.64 -9.95 1.61
N LYS A 177 46.62 -10.84 1.34
CA LYS A 177 46.58 -11.71 0.14
C LYS A 177 45.48 -12.74 0.22
N THR A 178 44.89 -12.97 1.39
CA THR A 178 43.68 -13.83 1.56
C THR A 178 42.48 -12.96 1.77
N ILE A 179 41.63 -12.83 0.75
CA ILE A 179 40.43 -12.03 0.79
C ILE A 179 39.32 -12.86 1.46
N ARG A 180 38.68 -12.30 2.50
CA ARG A 180 37.70 -12.97 3.35
C ARG A 180 36.37 -12.24 3.37
N ALA A 181 35.30 -13.00 3.63
CA ALA A 181 33.96 -12.45 3.83
C ALA A 181 33.89 -11.61 5.12
N PRO A 182 33.52 -10.31 5.07
CA PRO A 182 33.44 -9.45 6.25
C PRO A 182 32.28 -9.82 7.19
N PHE A 183 31.21 -10.40 6.65
CA PHE A 183 30.04 -10.90 7.38
C PHE A 183 29.47 -12.15 6.70
N ALA A 184 28.53 -12.82 7.35
CA ALA A 184 27.81 -13.94 6.77
C ALA A 184 26.72 -13.45 5.82
N GLY A 185 26.63 -14.03 4.62
CA GLY A 185 25.65 -13.61 3.61
C GLY A 185 25.68 -14.48 2.36
N GLN A 186 24.84 -14.17 1.40
CA GLN A 186 24.81 -14.83 0.11
C GLN A 186 25.76 -14.11 -0.86
N LEU A 187 26.57 -14.92 -1.53
CA LEU A 187 27.49 -14.45 -2.56
C LEU A 187 26.77 -14.33 -3.89
N GLY A 188 27.07 -13.28 -4.62
CA GLY A 188 26.64 -13.08 -5.99
C GLY A 188 27.43 -13.92 -7.00
N ILE A 189 27.55 -13.41 -8.21
CA ILE A 189 28.34 -14.02 -9.29
C ILE A 189 29.78 -13.53 -9.16
N SER A 190 30.75 -14.46 -9.30
CA SER A 190 32.18 -14.11 -9.33
C SER A 190 32.50 -13.26 -10.56
N THR A 191 33.21 -12.15 -10.35
CA THR A 191 33.68 -11.28 -11.43
C THR A 191 35.17 -11.52 -11.79
N VAL A 192 35.83 -12.44 -11.07
CA VAL A 192 37.26 -12.73 -11.25
C VAL A 192 37.50 -14.21 -11.55
N ASN A 193 38.62 -14.50 -12.20
CA ASN A 193 39.05 -15.83 -12.60
C ASN A 193 40.44 -16.16 -12.02
N PRO A 194 40.76 -17.44 -11.76
CA PRO A 194 42.12 -17.87 -11.46
C PRO A 194 43.08 -17.48 -12.59
N GLY A 195 44.26 -16.96 -12.25
CA GLY A 195 45.24 -16.44 -13.19
C GLY A 195 45.01 -14.98 -13.61
N GLN A 196 43.94 -14.33 -13.17
CA GLN A 196 43.69 -12.92 -13.41
C GLN A 196 44.48 -12.06 -12.42
N TYR A 197 45.05 -10.97 -12.91
CA TYR A 197 45.68 -9.95 -12.06
C TYR A 197 44.62 -8.92 -11.66
N ILE A 198 44.52 -8.61 -10.36
CA ILE A 198 43.55 -7.65 -9.83
C ILE A 198 44.30 -6.53 -9.08
N ASN A 199 43.69 -5.33 -9.10
CA ASN A 199 44.17 -4.14 -8.39
C ASN A 199 43.29 -3.84 -7.17
N PRO A 200 43.78 -2.99 -6.22
CA PRO A 200 42.95 -2.50 -5.13
C PRO A 200 41.67 -1.87 -5.63
N GLY A 201 40.56 -2.19 -4.96
CA GLY A 201 39.22 -1.70 -5.34
C GLY A 201 38.51 -2.51 -6.42
N ASN A 202 39.17 -3.44 -7.12
CA ASN A 202 38.48 -4.32 -8.07
C ASN A 202 37.45 -5.20 -7.33
N ALA A 203 36.18 -5.14 -7.77
CA ALA A 203 35.13 -6.00 -7.23
C ALA A 203 35.40 -7.47 -7.60
N ILE A 204 35.20 -8.36 -6.65
CA ILE A 204 35.44 -9.81 -6.76
C ILE A 204 34.11 -10.55 -6.77
N VAL A 205 33.24 -10.19 -5.83
CA VAL A 205 31.92 -10.77 -5.67
C VAL A 205 31.06 -9.89 -4.76
N THR A 206 29.78 -9.76 -5.07
CA THR A 206 28.83 -9.10 -4.18
C THR A 206 28.48 -10.04 -3.02
N LEU A 207 28.44 -9.50 -1.79
CA LEU A 207 28.01 -10.24 -0.60
C LEU A 207 26.84 -9.50 0.04
N GLN A 208 25.69 -10.17 0.17
CA GLN A 208 24.45 -9.60 0.64
C GLN A 208 23.85 -10.42 1.79
N MET A 209 23.45 -9.74 2.87
CA MET A 209 22.62 -10.35 3.91
C MET A 209 21.15 -10.23 3.47
N LEU A 210 20.51 -11.36 3.15
CA LEU A 210 19.16 -11.39 2.60
C LEU A 210 18.06 -11.52 3.67
N ASN A 211 18.40 -11.78 4.92
CA ASN A 211 17.45 -11.87 6.03
C ASN A 211 18.10 -11.38 7.33
N PRO A 212 17.53 -10.32 7.98
CA PRO A 212 16.44 -9.49 7.50
C PRO A 212 16.84 -8.54 6.35
N LEU A 213 15.85 -7.86 5.75
CA LEU A 213 16.02 -6.77 4.79
C LEU A 213 15.45 -5.46 5.35
N TYR A 214 15.96 -4.35 4.89
CA TYR A 214 15.35 -3.04 5.09
C TYR A 214 14.43 -2.71 3.92
N ALA A 215 13.28 -2.11 4.23
CA ALA A 215 12.40 -1.43 3.28
C ALA A 215 12.48 0.06 3.57
N ASP A 216 13.01 0.82 2.64
CA ASP A 216 13.13 2.26 2.71
C ASP A 216 12.00 2.88 1.88
N PHE A 217 11.10 3.63 2.49
CA PHE A 217 9.96 4.25 1.83
C PHE A 217 9.71 5.67 2.31
N ASN A 218 9.07 6.46 1.46
CA ASN A 218 8.79 7.86 1.74
C ASN A 218 7.32 8.06 2.11
N LEU A 219 7.07 8.84 3.16
CA LEU A 219 5.73 9.24 3.60
C LEU A 219 5.59 10.76 3.61
N PRO A 220 4.44 11.30 3.18
CA PRO A 220 4.13 12.72 3.32
C PRO A 220 4.21 13.16 4.79
N GLN A 221 4.76 14.35 5.05
CA GLN A 221 4.89 14.89 6.42
C GLN A 221 3.57 14.96 7.20
N GLN A 222 2.44 15.08 6.49
CA GLN A 222 1.10 15.10 7.10
C GLN A 222 0.75 13.79 7.82
N GLN A 223 1.36 12.67 7.41
CA GLN A 223 1.13 11.34 7.98
C GLN A 223 2.13 11.00 9.10
N PHE A 224 3.10 11.89 9.36
CA PHE A 224 4.15 11.66 10.34
C PHE A 224 3.63 11.38 11.76
N SER A 225 2.57 12.10 12.17
CA SER A 225 1.97 11.91 13.52
C SER A 225 1.27 10.57 13.72
N ALA A 226 0.96 9.85 12.63
CA ALA A 226 0.28 8.56 12.66
C ALA A 226 1.22 7.35 12.66
N ILE A 227 2.55 7.58 12.53
CA ILE A 227 3.56 6.53 12.49
C ILE A 227 4.50 6.60 13.70
N GLY A 228 5.06 5.46 14.07
CA GLY A 228 6.02 5.36 15.18
C GLY A 228 6.95 4.16 15.04
N ILE A 229 8.12 4.27 15.69
CA ILE A 229 9.08 3.17 15.77
C ILE A 229 8.44 1.99 16.51
N GLY A 230 8.66 0.76 16.01
CA GLY A 230 8.07 -0.47 16.54
C GLY A 230 6.70 -0.82 15.95
N GLN A 231 6.12 0.05 15.14
CA GLN A 231 4.84 -0.18 14.48
C GLN A 231 4.96 -1.29 13.43
N SER A 232 3.96 -2.18 13.37
CA SER A 232 3.96 -3.29 12.44
C SER A 232 3.65 -2.83 11.02
N VAL A 233 4.36 -3.42 10.06
CA VAL A 233 4.16 -3.20 8.63
C VAL A 233 3.99 -4.52 7.92
N MET A 234 3.22 -4.50 6.84
CA MET A 234 3.12 -5.60 5.88
C MET A 234 3.60 -5.12 4.53
N ALA A 235 4.51 -5.87 3.92
CA ALA A 235 5.02 -5.57 2.59
C ALA A 235 4.55 -6.61 1.59
N GLU A 236 4.14 -6.17 0.42
CA GLU A 236 3.76 -7.00 -0.72
C GLU A 236 4.68 -6.66 -1.90
N ASN A 237 5.00 -7.67 -2.71
CA ASN A 237 5.84 -7.51 -3.90
C ASN A 237 5.18 -8.22 -5.08
N ASP A 238 5.18 -7.59 -6.25
CA ASP A 238 4.51 -8.09 -7.45
C ASP A 238 5.09 -9.40 -7.99
N ALA A 239 6.37 -9.70 -7.67
CA ALA A 239 6.97 -10.99 -8.03
C ALA A 239 6.40 -12.17 -7.23
N TYR A 240 5.70 -11.91 -6.12
CA TYR A 240 5.09 -12.93 -5.26
C TYR A 240 3.67 -12.52 -4.87
N PRO A 241 2.70 -12.53 -5.81
CA PRO A 241 1.34 -12.11 -5.56
C PRO A 241 0.71 -12.89 -4.40
N GLY A 242 0.01 -12.18 -3.49
CA GLY A 242 -0.64 -12.77 -2.33
C GLY A 242 0.30 -13.16 -1.16
N HIS A 243 1.64 -13.04 -1.30
CA HIS A 243 2.57 -13.25 -0.20
C HIS A 243 2.80 -11.94 0.56
N LYS A 244 2.52 -11.98 1.87
CA LYS A 244 2.74 -10.85 2.79
C LYS A 244 3.99 -11.07 3.62
N PHE A 245 4.91 -10.11 3.51
CA PHE A 245 6.14 -10.09 4.31
C PHE A 245 5.93 -9.14 5.50
N THR A 246 6.13 -9.65 6.70
CA THR A 246 5.91 -8.87 7.92
C THR A 246 7.19 -8.21 8.39
N GLY A 247 7.05 -7.04 8.98
CA GLY A 247 8.16 -6.30 9.56
C GLY A 247 7.70 -5.25 10.57
N THR A 248 8.64 -4.42 10.98
CA THR A 248 8.41 -3.31 11.92
C THR A 248 9.19 -2.09 11.49
N ILE A 249 8.65 -0.90 11.73
CA ILE A 249 9.38 0.37 11.56
C ILE A 249 10.52 0.39 12.56
N THR A 250 11.75 0.51 12.06
CA THR A 250 12.98 0.53 12.88
C THR A 250 13.57 1.91 13.02
N SER A 251 13.37 2.75 12.01
CA SER A 251 13.91 4.12 12.03
C SER A 251 13.05 5.07 11.22
N ILE A 252 13.00 6.32 11.63
CA ILE A 252 12.39 7.43 10.91
C ILE A 252 13.43 8.53 10.81
N ASN A 253 13.70 8.99 9.60
CA ASN A 253 14.68 10.04 9.39
C ASN A 253 14.20 11.34 10.08
N PRO A 254 15.02 11.97 10.95
CA PRO A 254 14.66 13.21 11.64
C PRO A 254 14.59 14.43 10.72
N LYS A 255 14.97 14.28 9.44
CA LYS A 255 14.94 15.34 8.42
C LYS A 255 13.85 15.08 7.39
N VAL A 256 12.98 16.08 7.20
CA VAL A 256 12.05 16.14 6.09
C VAL A 256 12.76 16.64 4.85
N ASP A 257 12.57 16.01 3.73
CA ASP A 257 13.05 16.49 2.44
C ASP A 257 12.27 17.76 2.03
N PRO A 258 12.92 18.93 1.85
CA PRO A 258 12.22 20.17 1.59
C PRO A 258 11.58 20.24 0.19
N ALA A 259 12.10 19.48 -0.77
CA ALA A 259 11.59 19.48 -2.14
C ALA A 259 10.33 18.64 -2.29
N SER A 260 10.35 17.43 -1.75
CA SER A 260 9.21 16.49 -1.83
C SER A 260 8.26 16.59 -0.64
N ARG A 261 8.68 17.23 0.48
CA ARG A 261 7.98 17.26 1.78
C ARG A 261 7.67 15.88 2.34
N ASN A 262 8.53 14.91 2.04
CA ASN A 262 8.44 13.56 2.53
C ASN A 262 9.42 13.28 3.65
N VAL A 263 9.07 12.34 4.51
CA VAL A 263 9.93 11.75 5.54
C VAL A 263 10.33 10.36 5.07
N LEU A 264 11.63 10.07 5.10
CA LEU A 264 12.14 8.73 4.82
C LEU A 264 11.95 7.84 6.05
N VAL A 265 11.34 6.69 5.86
CA VAL A 265 11.07 5.69 6.90
C VAL A 265 11.75 4.39 6.50
N GLU A 266 12.40 3.74 7.47
CA GLU A 266 13.02 2.44 7.33
C GLU A 266 12.23 1.41 8.15
N ALA A 267 11.84 0.32 7.53
CA ALA A 267 11.28 -0.84 8.21
C ALA A 267 12.16 -2.06 8.02
N THR A 268 12.29 -2.87 9.06
CA THR A 268 12.97 -4.17 8.98
C THR A 268 11.97 -5.25 8.66
N LEU A 269 12.15 -5.90 7.51
CA LEU A 269 11.31 -6.99 7.02
C LEU A 269 11.96 -8.35 7.24
N ARG A 270 11.17 -9.33 7.64
CA ARG A 270 11.60 -10.73 7.66
C ARG A 270 11.51 -11.30 6.24
N ASN A 271 12.57 -12.00 5.83
CA ASN A 271 12.65 -12.61 4.49
C ASN A 271 12.98 -14.11 4.59
N PRO A 272 12.09 -14.94 5.18
CA PRO A 272 12.33 -16.37 5.24
C PRO A 272 12.33 -16.96 3.83
N GLY A 273 13.31 -17.82 3.54
CA GLY A 273 13.48 -18.42 2.22
C GLY A 273 14.11 -17.51 1.17
N HIS A 274 14.57 -16.30 1.55
CA HIS A 274 15.34 -15.39 0.70
C HIS A 274 14.63 -15.04 -0.62
N LYS A 275 13.28 -14.92 -0.59
CA LYS A 275 12.45 -14.61 -1.76
C LYS A 275 12.66 -13.18 -2.24
N LEU A 276 12.75 -12.25 -1.29
CA LEU A 276 13.00 -10.84 -1.59
C LEU A 276 14.49 -10.59 -1.79
N LEU A 277 14.82 -9.75 -2.76
CA LEU A 277 16.19 -9.36 -3.06
C LEU A 277 16.35 -7.84 -2.88
N PRO A 278 17.51 -7.36 -2.42
CA PRO A 278 17.84 -5.94 -2.44
C PRO A 278 17.68 -5.35 -3.85
N GLY A 279 17.11 -4.15 -3.93
CA GLY A 279 16.78 -3.49 -5.19
C GLY A 279 15.37 -3.75 -5.71
N MET A 280 14.62 -4.71 -5.15
CA MET A 280 13.20 -4.88 -5.46
C MET A 280 12.37 -3.76 -4.82
N TYR A 281 11.24 -3.43 -5.45
CA TYR A 281 10.24 -2.54 -4.88
C TYR A 281 9.17 -3.33 -4.13
N VAL A 282 8.61 -2.72 -3.10
CA VAL A 282 7.52 -3.29 -2.30
C VAL A 282 6.49 -2.22 -2.02
N THR A 283 5.23 -2.63 -1.97
CA THR A 283 4.15 -1.84 -1.38
C THR A 283 4.10 -2.18 0.11
N VAL A 284 4.20 -1.15 0.94
CA VAL A 284 4.21 -1.29 2.41
C VAL A 284 2.90 -0.76 2.96
N ASP A 285 2.15 -1.61 3.63
CA ASP A 285 0.95 -1.26 4.39
C ASP A 285 1.34 -1.09 5.87
N ILE A 286 1.16 0.12 6.37
CA ILE A 286 1.47 0.49 7.76
C ILE A 286 0.17 0.55 8.53
N ASN A 287 0.03 -0.28 9.56
CA ASN A 287 -1.15 -0.23 10.43
C ASN A 287 -1.08 1.00 11.33
N THR A 288 -2.07 1.89 11.25
CA THR A 288 -2.12 3.11 12.06
C THR A 288 -3.28 3.07 13.05
N GLY A 289 -3.02 3.51 14.29
CA GLY A 289 -4.04 3.58 15.34
C GLY A 289 -4.62 2.22 15.76
N GLN A 290 -5.76 2.27 16.44
CA GLN A 290 -6.52 1.09 16.86
C GLN A 290 -7.57 0.73 15.80
N PRO A 291 -7.97 -0.56 15.68
CA PRO A 291 -9.07 -0.94 14.82
C PRO A 291 -10.35 -0.17 15.19
N ILE A 292 -10.98 0.45 14.20
CA ILE A 292 -12.19 1.25 14.35
C ILE A 292 -13.38 0.44 13.88
N ARG A 293 -14.45 0.46 14.64
CA ARG A 293 -15.72 -0.18 14.29
C ARG A 293 -16.54 0.73 13.41
N TYR A 294 -16.69 0.37 12.14
CA TYR A 294 -17.52 1.10 11.18
C TYR A 294 -18.76 0.31 10.79
N VAL A 295 -19.85 1.04 10.56
CA VAL A 295 -20.98 0.54 9.78
C VAL A 295 -20.53 0.46 8.34
N THR A 296 -20.60 -0.72 7.70
CA THR A 296 -20.13 -0.93 6.32
C THR A 296 -21.24 -1.40 5.41
N ILE A 297 -21.26 -0.84 4.20
CA ILE A 297 -22.19 -1.24 3.13
C ILE A 297 -21.42 -1.30 1.81
N PRO A 298 -21.92 -2.03 0.78
CA PRO A 298 -21.35 -1.97 -0.55
C PRO A 298 -21.37 -0.53 -1.11
N GLN A 299 -20.33 -0.12 -1.80
CA GLN A 299 -20.30 1.20 -2.47
C GLN A 299 -21.47 1.40 -3.42
N THR A 300 -21.95 0.32 -4.05
CA THR A 300 -23.12 0.34 -4.94
C THR A 300 -24.42 0.72 -4.25
N ALA A 301 -24.52 0.61 -2.92
CA ALA A 301 -25.69 1.01 -2.16
C ALA A 301 -25.81 2.53 -1.97
N VAL A 302 -24.70 3.27 -2.14
CA VAL A 302 -24.66 4.72 -1.96
C VAL A 302 -24.99 5.42 -3.28
N THR A 303 -25.85 6.41 -3.20
CA THR A 303 -26.11 7.34 -4.30
C THR A 303 -25.42 8.66 -3.99
N TYR A 304 -24.34 8.94 -4.72
CA TYR A 304 -23.54 10.17 -4.57
C TYR A 304 -24.21 11.33 -5.28
N ASN A 305 -24.48 12.39 -4.54
CA ASN A 305 -25.08 13.61 -5.08
C ASN A 305 -24.30 14.85 -4.57
N PRO A 306 -24.28 15.96 -5.34
CA PRO A 306 -23.64 17.20 -4.90
C PRO A 306 -24.19 17.77 -3.59
N TYR A 307 -25.42 17.41 -3.24
CA TYR A 307 -26.13 17.89 -2.04
C TYR A 307 -26.01 16.96 -0.83
N GLY A 308 -25.30 15.84 -0.96
CA GLY A 308 -25.09 14.84 0.08
C GLY A 308 -25.34 13.42 -0.42
N ASP A 309 -24.61 12.49 0.18
CA ASP A 309 -24.73 11.07 -0.13
C ASP A 309 -26.01 10.49 0.48
N THR A 310 -26.68 9.63 -0.26
CA THR A 310 -27.95 9.05 0.18
C THR A 310 -27.98 7.55 -0.01
N VAL A 311 -28.69 6.87 0.88
CA VAL A 311 -29.01 5.45 0.80
C VAL A 311 -30.52 5.23 0.93
N PHE A 312 -31.02 4.13 0.43
CA PHE A 312 -32.40 3.72 0.63
C PHE A 312 -32.50 2.63 1.69
N VAL A 313 -33.14 2.95 2.82
CA VAL A 313 -33.43 2.02 3.91
C VAL A 313 -34.80 1.40 3.69
N ILE A 314 -34.92 0.09 3.81
CA ILE A 314 -36.17 -0.65 3.66
C ILE A 314 -36.87 -0.68 5.03
N THR A 315 -38.10 -0.20 5.05
CA THR A 315 -38.99 -0.25 6.21
C THR A 315 -40.17 -1.17 5.95
N ASN A 316 -40.58 -1.93 6.97
CA ASN A 316 -41.77 -2.79 6.91
C ASN A 316 -42.98 -2.04 7.43
N ASN A 317 -43.91 -1.72 6.57
CA ASN A 317 -45.14 -0.98 6.88
C ASN A 317 -46.35 -1.90 7.17
N GLY A 318 -46.12 -3.11 7.69
CA GLY A 318 -47.16 -4.05 8.05
C GLY A 318 -47.46 -5.08 6.98
N LYS A 319 -48.63 -5.80 7.14
CA LYS A 319 -49.04 -6.83 6.23
C LYS A 319 -50.05 -6.27 5.20
N GLY A 320 -49.74 -6.50 3.93
CA GLY A 320 -50.64 -6.15 2.82
C GLY A 320 -51.71 -7.22 2.51
N PRO A 321 -52.48 -7.01 1.45
CA PRO A 321 -53.43 -8.03 0.93
C PRO A 321 -52.70 -9.35 0.65
N GLY A 322 -53.18 -10.44 1.26
CA GLY A 322 -52.55 -11.77 1.13
C GLY A 322 -51.46 -12.07 2.18
N GLY A 323 -51.36 -11.28 3.26
CA GLY A 323 -50.44 -11.57 4.40
C GLY A 323 -48.95 -11.32 4.17
N LYS A 324 -48.57 -10.87 2.96
CA LYS A 324 -47.18 -10.54 2.62
C LYS A 324 -46.79 -9.19 3.21
N PRO A 325 -45.56 -9.03 3.72
CA PRO A 325 -45.05 -7.73 4.25
C PRO A 325 -45.06 -6.68 3.14
N VAL A 326 -45.52 -5.47 3.46
CA VAL A 326 -45.45 -4.30 2.60
C VAL A 326 -44.13 -3.58 2.91
N LEU A 327 -43.11 -3.79 2.06
CA LEU A 327 -41.83 -3.15 2.18
C LEU A 327 -41.84 -1.83 1.42
N THR A 328 -41.39 -0.76 2.04
CA THR A 328 -41.22 0.55 1.42
C THR A 328 -39.79 1.05 1.65
N VAL A 329 -39.34 1.92 0.78
CA VAL A 329 -38.00 2.53 0.93
C VAL A 329 -38.11 3.95 1.46
N LYS A 330 -37.21 4.29 2.40
CA LYS A 330 -36.99 5.63 2.90
C LYS A 330 -35.60 6.07 2.48
N GLN A 331 -35.52 7.22 1.81
CA GLN A 331 -34.24 7.84 1.49
C GLN A 331 -33.68 8.49 2.74
N VAL A 332 -32.43 8.15 3.08
CA VAL A 332 -31.70 8.65 4.25
C VAL A 332 -30.41 9.29 3.77
N ILE A 333 -30.11 10.48 4.26
CA ILE A 333 -28.83 11.16 4.05
C ILE A 333 -27.81 10.50 4.96
N VAL A 334 -26.66 10.16 4.39
CA VAL A 334 -25.55 9.53 5.11
C VAL A 334 -24.27 10.33 4.93
N THR A 335 -23.37 10.23 5.90
CA THR A 335 -22.00 10.70 5.74
C THR A 335 -21.11 9.49 5.48
N THR A 336 -20.53 9.44 4.29
CA THR A 336 -19.60 8.40 3.91
C THR A 336 -18.22 8.66 4.52
N GLY A 337 -17.49 7.58 4.81
CA GLY A 337 -16.13 7.60 5.32
C GLY A 337 -15.15 6.94 4.34
N PRO A 338 -14.06 6.35 4.83
CA PRO A 338 -13.10 5.65 3.99
C PRO A 338 -13.76 4.48 3.25
N ALA A 339 -13.26 4.19 2.04
CA ALA A 339 -13.65 3.02 1.24
C ALA A 339 -12.54 1.96 1.31
N ARG A 340 -12.94 0.68 1.25
CA ARG A 340 -12.03 -0.46 1.25
C ARG A 340 -12.58 -1.56 0.34
N GLY A 341 -11.93 -1.78 -0.78
CA GLY A 341 -12.44 -2.71 -1.81
C GLY A 341 -13.82 -2.29 -2.29
N ASP A 342 -14.80 -3.21 -2.25
CA ASP A 342 -16.18 -2.94 -2.63
C ASP A 342 -17.00 -2.22 -1.54
N GLN A 343 -16.43 -2.02 -0.35
CA GLN A 343 -17.13 -1.49 0.81
C GLN A 343 -16.82 -0.02 1.06
N VAL A 344 -17.80 0.68 1.64
CA VAL A 344 -17.63 2.04 2.17
C VAL A 344 -18.12 2.07 3.62
N ALA A 345 -17.36 2.78 4.46
CA ALA A 345 -17.75 3.05 5.84
C ALA A 345 -18.82 4.15 5.87
N ILE A 346 -19.79 4.02 6.74
CA ILE A 346 -20.80 5.05 7.02
C ILE A 346 -20.52 5.61 8.40
N LEU A 347 -20.24 6.91 8.46
CA LEU A 347 -19.93 7.62 9.70
C LEU A 347 -21.18 8.06 10.45
N SER A 348 -22.25 8.38 9.72
CA SER A 348 -23.54 8.79 10.29
C SER A 348 -24.69 8.53 9.32
N GLY A 349 -25.92 8.39 9.87
CA GLY A 349 -27.14 8.24 9.08
C GLY A 349 -27.67 6.81 8.98
N LEU A 350 -26.92 5.78 9.39
CA LEU A 350 -27.36 4.40 9.45
C LEU A 350 -27.07 3.78 10.82
N THR A 351 -27.91 2.82 11.21
CA THR A 351 -27.74 2.01 12.40
C THR A 351 -27.61 0.52 12.06
N GLU A 352 -26.97 -0.23 12.98
CA GLU A 352 -26.84 -1.68 12.81
C GLU A 352 -28.21 -2.36 12.73
N GLY A 353 -28.34 -3.32 11.85
CA GLY A 353 -29.57 -4.11 11.68
C GLY A 353 -30.56 -3.53 10.69
N GLU A 354 -30.41 -2.27 10.27
CA GLU A 354 -31.22 -1.70 9.19
C GLU A 354 -30.97 -2.45 7.89
N THR A 355 -31.99 -2.54 7.04
CA THR A 355 -31.87 -3.17 5.75
C THR A 355 -31.75 -2.09 4.67
N VAL A 356 -30.62 -2.08 3.96
CA VAL A 356 -30.34 -1.11 2.88
C VAL A 356 -30.44 -1.76 1.51
N VAL A 357 -30.89 -0.98 0.53
CA VAL A 357 -30.89 -1.38 -0.88
C VAL A 357 -29.47 -1.36 -1.41
N THR A 358 -29.00 -2.44 -2.01
CA THR A 358 -27.67 -2.57 -2.56
C THR A 358 -27.60 -2.45 -4.08
N SER A 359 -28.74 -2.67 -4.77
CA SER A 359 -28.88 -2.47 -6.22
C SER A 359 -30.31 -2.14 -6.60
N GLY A 360 -30.49 -1.37 -7.70
CA GLY A 360 -31.80 -0.94 -8.18
C GLY A 360 -32.24 0.44 -7.70
N GLN A 361 -31.41 1.15 -6.91
CA GLN A 361 -31.71 2.45 -6.29
C GLN A 361 -32.03 3.56 -7.29
N MET A 362 -31.49 3.51 -8.52
CA MET A 362 -31.76 4.54 -9.55
C MET A 362 -33.25 4.63 -9.97
N LYS A 363 -34.03 3.59 -9.72
CA LYS A 363 -35.46 3.54 -10.03
C LYS A 363 -36.33 3.92 -8.84
N LEU A 364 -35.73 4.15 -7.67
CA LEU A 364 -36.46 4.38 -6.43
C LEU A 364 -36.74 5.85 -6.18
N LYS A 365 -37.88 6.10 -5.56
CA LYS A 365 -38.25 7.38 -4.93
C LYS A 365 -38.69 7.10 -3.50
N ASN A 366 -38.55 8.09 -2.63
CA ASN A 366 -38.95 7.98 -1.23
C ASN A 366 -40.40 7.48 -1.11
N GLY A 367 -40.65 6.49 -0.27
CA GLY A 367 -41.99 5.90 -0.05
C GLY A 367 -42.43 4.84 -1.06
N MET A 368 -41.63 4.51 -2.10
CA MET A 368 -41.99 3.48 -3.07
C MET A 368 -41.98 2.09 -2.45
N GLN A 369 -42.91 1.23 -2.94
CA GLN A 369 -42.95 -0.17 -2.57
C GLN A 369 -41.88 -0.96 -3.32
N VAL A 370 -41.23 -1.89 -2.61
CA VAL A 370 -40.15 -2.73 -3.15
C VAL A 370 -40.38 -4.21 -2.80
N VAL A 371 -39.80 -5.07 -3.63
CA VAL A 371 -39.68 -6.51 -3.40
C VAL A 371 -38.20 -6.86 -3.41
N ILE A 372 -37.74 -7.54 -2.37
CA ILE A 372 -36.34 -7.96 -2.24
C ILE A 372 -36.15 -9.24 -3.05
N ASN A 373 -35.19 -9.23 -3.95
CA ASN A 373 -34.69 -10.41 -4.65
C ASN A 373 -33.13 -10.40 -4.56
N ASN A 374 -32.59 -11.27 -3.74
CA ASN A 374 -31.16 -11.39 -3.50
C ASN A 374 -30.49 -12.52 -4.29
N SER A 375 -31.09 -12.96 -5.41
CA SER A 375 -30.50 -14.00 -6.26
C SER A 375 -29.13 -13.60 -6.85
N ILE A 376 -28.94 -12.31 -7.13
CA ILE A 376 -27.68 -11.74 -7.58
C ILE A 376 -27.41 -10.52 -6.71
N GLN A 377 -26.34 -10.57 -5.89
CA GLN A 377 -25.93 -9.44 -5.05
C GLN A 377 -24.69 -8.77 -5.63
N PRO A 378 -24.57 -7.44 -5.50
CA PRO A 378 -23.33 -6.74 -5.86
C PRO A 378 -22.19 -7.19 -4.94
N GLY A 379 -20.94 -7.02 -5.42
CA GLY A 379 -19.74 -7.31 -4.65
C GLY A 379 -19.74 -6.57 -3.31
N ASN A 380 -19.29 -7.26 -2.27
CA ASN A 380 -19.14 -6.73 -0.91
C ASN A 380 -17.81 -7.25 -0.30
N ASN A 381 -16.78 -7.40 -1.13
CA ASN A 381 -15.49 -7.89 -0.69
C ASN A 381 -14.60 -6.70 -0.25
N PRO A 382 -14.07 -6.69 0.98
CA PRO A 382 -13.13 -5.66 1.44
C PRO A 382 -11.77 -5.70 0.72
N ALA A 383 -11.45 -6.79 0.00
CA ALA A 383 -10.23 -6.96 -0.77
C ALA A 383 -10.54 -7.76 -2.07
N PRO A 384 -11.25 -7.15 -3.04
CA PRO A 384 -11.55 -7.81 -4.30
C PRO A 384 -10.26 -8.08 -5.07
N THR A 385 -10.09 -9.32 -5.54
CA THR A 385 -9.08 -9.66 -6.55
C THR A 385 -9.65 -9.30 -7.91
N PRO A 386 -8.93 -8.52 -8.75
CA PRO A 386 -9.33 -8.34 -10.14
C PRO A 386 -9.47 -9.69 -10.83
N PRO A 387 -10.46 -9.89 -11.72
CA PRO A 387 -10.49 -11.08 -12.56
C PRO A 387 -9.22 -11.09 -13.40
N GLU A 388 -8.52 -12.21 -13.42
CA GLU A 388 -7.41 -12.44 -14.35
C GLU A 388 -8.00 -12.44 -15.77
N GLU A 389 -7.54 -11.52 -16.64
CA GLU A 389 -7.85 -11.50 -18.07
C GLU A 389 -7.06 -12.57 -18.81
#